data_cacfa1b4125e64c776438ba4db4dcaf2
#
_entry.id   cacfa1b4125e64c776438ba4db4dcaf2
#
_cell.length_a   1.000
_cell.length_b   1.000
_cell.length_c   1.000
_cell.angle_alpha   90.00
_cell.angle_beta   90.00
_cell.angle_gamma   90.00
#
_symmetry.space_group_name_H-M   'P 1'
#
loop_
_entity.id
_entity.type
_entity.pdbx_description
1 polymer ?
#
loop_
_entity_poly.entity_id
_entity_poly.type
_entity_poly.pdbx_seq_one_letter_code
_entity_poly.pdbx_strand_id
1 'polypeptide(L)'
;MDRKAVSLSGGRTSPGTEWQSKLEWRRDTGAERRTQWVSTNRLSHRLNDSWRIAARFNYADTDDAINPVAGARFIEGNLGFAYRPWDNDRWALFGRYSYLYDLSTMGQVNGVDYDQRTQVLSLEGVYRIDQRWEVAAKAARREGEVRYGRGTGPWFDSATNFA
;
A
#
# COMPACT_ATOMS: atom_id res chain seq x y z
N MET A 1 -17.55 -20.04 19.66
CA MET A 1 -16.76 -19.44 18.55
C MET A 1 -15.31 -19.66 18.89
N ASP A 2 -14.61 -20.46 18.12
CA ASP A 2 -13.19 -20.72 18.38
C ASP A 2 -12.37 -19.98 17.32
N ARG A 3 -11.38 -19.25 17.79
CA ARG A 3 -10.41 -18.55 16.95
C ARG A 3 -9.03 -19.10 17.16
N LYS A 4 -8.36 -19.44 16.07
CA LYS A 4 -6.96 -19.84 16.09
C LYS A 4 -6.17 -18.84 15.23
N ALA A 5 -5.00 -18.43 15.73
CA ALA A 5 -4.09 -17.57 15.00
C ALA A 5 -2.65 -18.02 15.19
N VAL A 6 -1.89 -17.99 14.12
CA VAL A 6 -0.45 -18.26 14.13
C VAL A 6 0.22 -17.11 13.39
N SER A 7 1.27 -16.55 13.95
CA SER A 7 2.04 -15.51 13.29
C SER A 7 3.52 -15.79 13.33
N LEU A 8 4.20 -15.47 12.24
CA LEU A 8 5.65 -15.51 12.12
C LEU A 8 6.12 -14.09 11.74
N SER A 9 7.08 -13.57 12.47
CA SER A 9 7.67 -12.28 12.15
C SER A 9 9.18 -12.36 12.20
N GLY A 10 9.81 -11.59 11.33
CA GLY A 10 11.25 -11.48 11.24
C GLY A 10 11.64 -10.08 10.80
N GLY A 11 12.84 -9.68 11.14
CA GLY A 11 13.37 -8.39 10.74
C GLY A 11 14.88 -8.36 10.89
N ARG A 12 15.47 -7.42 10.17
CA ARG A 12 16.91 -7.14 10.25
C ARG A 12 17.14 -5.64 10.20
N THR A 13 17.93 -5.18 11.14
CA THR A 13 18.45 -3.81 11.16
C THR A 13 19.95 -3.85 11.02
N SER A 14 20.46 -3.13 10.04
CA SER A 14 21.89 -2.95 9.80
C SER A 14 22.14 -1.49 9.43
N PRO A 15 23.39 -1.01 9.47
CA PRO A 15 23.69 0.36 9.05
C PRO A 15 23.12 0.66 7.67
N GLY A 16 22.15 1.60 7.61
CA GLY A 16 21.50 2.01 6.36
C GLY A 16 20.37 1.10 5.83
N THR A 17 20.11 -0.05 6.46
CA THR A 17 19.03 -0.95 6.01
C THR A 17 18.18 -1.43 7.20
N GLU A 18 16.89 -1.27 7.06
CA GLU A 18 15.91 -1.83 7.99
C GLU A 18 14.88 -2.62 7.17
N TRP A 19 14.70 -3.88 7.55
CA TRP A 19 13.71 -4.75 6.94
C TRP A 19 12.88 -5.44 8.04
N GLN A 20 11.57 -5.48 7.85
CA GLN A 20 10.63 -6.15 8.72
C GLN A 20 9.61 -6.90 7.87
N SER A 21 9.28 -8.10 8.26
CA SER A 21 8.25 -8.93 7.64
C SER A 21 7.43 -9.64 8.71
N LYS A 22 6.14 -9.73 8.49
CA LYS A 22 5.20 -10.50 9.31
C LYS A 22 4.24 -11.23 8.39
N LEU A 23 4.06 -12.51 8.68
CA LEU A 23 3.02 -13.35 8.09
C LEU A 23 2.11 -13.84 9.22
N GLU A 24 0.81 -13.74 9.04
CA GLU A 24 -0.18 -14.17 10.00
C GLU A 24 -1.27 -14.98 9.31
N TRP A 25 -1.61 -16.10 9.90
CA TRP A 25 -2.73 -16.93 9.53
C TRP A 25 -3.74 -16.94 10.67
N ARG A 26 -5.00 -16.76 10.32
CA ARG A 26 -6.14 -16.80 11.27
C ARG A 26 -7.20 -17.72 10.72
N ARG A 27 -7.84 -18.44 11.62
CA ARG A 27 -9.00 -19.28 11.33
C ARG A 27 -10.04 -19.14 12.41
N ASP A 28 -11.22 -18.74 12.01
CA ASP A 28 -12.42 -18.69 12.84
C ASP A 28 -13.28 -19.90 12.52
N THR A 29 -13.78 -20.59 13.57
CA THR A 29 -14.66 -21.74 13.46
C THR A 29 -15.90 -21.54 14.34
N GLY A 30 -17.06 -21.95 13.86
CA GLY A 30 -18.35 -21.77 14.53
C GLY A 30 -19.41 -21.25 13.57
N ALA A 31 -20.14 -20.21 13.97
CA ALA A 31 -21.13 -19.56 13.12
C ALA A 31 -20.52 -18.91 11.87
N GLU A 32 -19.26 -18.51 11.96
CA GLU A 32 -18.45 -18.04 10.85
C GLU A 32 -17.32 -19.03 10.61
N ARG A 33 -17.02 -19.32 9.35
CA ARG A 33 -15.89 -20.15 8.95
C ARG A 33 -14.97 -19.35 8.03
N ARG A 34 -14.13 -18.54 8.64
CA ARG A 34 -13.20 -17.66 7.92
C ARG A 34 -11.77 -18.15 8.06
N THR A 35 -11.06 -18.12 6.95
CA THR A 35 -9.61 -18.27 6.93
C THR A 35 -9.02 -16.99 6.37
N GLN A 36 -8.06 -16.43 7.08
CA GLN A 36 -7.42 -15.16 6.68
C GLN A 36 -5.91 -15.31 6.68
N TRP A 37 -5.29 -14.83 5.60
CA TRP A 37 -3.86 -14.64 5.49
C TRP A 37 -3.55 -13.15 5.48
N VAL A 38 -2.60 -12.72 6.31
CA VAL A 38 -2.14 -11.34 6.36
C VAL A 38 -0.63 -11.32 6.27
N SER A 39 -0.09 -10.57 5.32
CA SER A 39 1.35 -10.33 5.18
C SER A 39 1.62 -8.83 5.23
N THR A 40 2.59 -8.45 6.06
CA THR A 40 3.05 -7.06 6.17
C THR A 40 4.55 -7.03 6.01
N ASN A 41 5.03 -6.26 5.05
CA ASN A 41 6.44 -6.15 4.74
C ASN A 41 6.84 -4.68 4.65
N ARG A 42 7.97 -4.33 5.22
CA ARG A 42 8.55 -3.00 5.18
C ARG A 42 10.05 -3.11 4.94
N LEU A 43 10.54 -2.29 4.04
CA LEU A 43 11.95 -2.12 3.74
C LEU A 43 12.28 -0.63 3.71
N SER A 44 13.36 -0.25 4.37
CA SER A 44 14.01 1.06 4.22
C SER A 44 15.48 0.84 3.98
N HIS A 45 16.04 1.45 2.95
CA HIS A 45 17.42 1.30 2.59
C HIS A 45 18.05 2.63 2.19
N ARG A 46 19.20 2.96 2.79
CA ARG A 46 20.03 4.10 2.42
C ARG A 46 21.03 3.65 1.36
N LEU A 47 20.80 4.07 0.12
CA LEU A 47 21.68 3.75 -1.01
C LEU A 47 23.04 4.41 -0.85
N ASN A 48 23.04 5.67 -0.41
CA ASN A 48 24.22 6.47 -0.11
C ASN A 48 23.82 7.64 0.82
N ASP A 49 24.72 8.60 1.03
CA ASP A 49 24.47 9.72 1.95
C ASP A 49 23.38 10.68 1.46
N SER A 50 23.05 10.66 0.16
CA SER A 50 22.05 11.52 -0.43
C SER A 50 20.72 10.82 -0.74
N TRP A 51 20.71 9.49 -0.90
CA TRP A 51 19.54 8.74 -1.35
C TRP A 51 19.07 7.70 -0.34
N ARG A 52 17.77 7.70 -0.12
CA ARG A 52 17.07 6.66 0.62
C ARG A 52 15.86 6.15 -0.18
N ILE A 53 15.64 4.85 -0.16
CA ILE A 53 14.44 4.22 -0.69
C ILE A 53 13.67 3.56 0.44
N ALA A 54 12.36 3.50 0.28
CA ALA A 54 11.47 2.78 1.20
C ALA A 54 10.41 2.04 0.40
N ALA A 55 10.10 0.83 0.82
CA ALA A 55 9.04 0.02 0.26
C ALA A 55 8.16 -0.54 1.37
N ARG A 56 6.85 -0.60 1.13
CA ARG A 56 5.88 -1.29 1.97
C ARG A 56 5.00 -2.14 1.09
N PHE A 57 4.76 -3.37 1.50
CA PHE A 57 3.84 -4.27 0.85
C PHE A 57 2.96 -4.95 1.90
N ASN A 58 1.66 -4.73 1.80
CA ASN A 58 0.66 -5.36 2.64
C ASN A 58 -0.25 -6.21 1.76
N TYR A 59 -0.54 -7.42 2.23
CA TYR A 59 -1.45 -8.34 1.59
C TYR A 59 -2.38 -8.92 2.65
N ALA A 60 -3.65 -8.96 2.35
CA ALA A 60 -4.64 -9.68 3.14
C ALA A 60 -5.59 -10.42 2.20
N ASP A 61 -5.85 -11.67 2.50
CA ASP A 61 -6.80 -12.51 1.79
C ASP A 61 -7.68 -13.22 2.82
N THR A 62 -8.98 -13.05 2.66
CA THR A 62 -9.99 -13.62 3.55
C THR A 62 -10.91 -14.49 2.72
N ASP A 63 -11.00 -15.75 3.08
CA ASP A 63 -11.93 -16.73 2.50
C ASP A 63 -12.98 -17.09 3.54
N ASP A 64 -14.25 -16.99 3.17
CA ASP A 64 -15.38 -17.37 4.00
C ASP A 64 -16.08 -18.60 3.40
N ALA A 65 -15.95 -19.72 4.10
CA ALA A 65 -16.49 -21.01 3.61
C ALA A 65 -18.02 -21.11 3.71
N ILE A 66 -18.68 -20.25 4.50
CA ILE A 66 -20.16 -20.25 4.64
C ILE A 66 -20.76 -19.26 3.65
N ASN A 67 -20.12 -18.10 3.51
CA ASN A 67 -20.56 -17.05 2.60
C ASN A 67 -19.40 -16.67 1.66
N PRO A 68 -19.25 -17.34 0.51
CA PRO A 68 -18.16 -17.04 -0.43
C PRO A 68 -18.16 -15.59 -0.94
N VAL A 69 -19.34 -14.93 -0.88
CA VAL A 69 -19.46 -13.51 -1.23
C VAL A 69 -18.76 -12.61 -0.19
N ALA A 70 -18.52 -13.09 1.02
CA ALA A 70 -17.80 -12.38 2.06
C ALA A 70 -16.27 -12.53 2.01
N GLY A 71 -15.72 -13.23 1.01
CA GLY A 71 -14.26 -13.26 0.76
C GLY A 71 -13.72 -11.88 0.36
N ALA A 72 -12.60 -11.47 0.89
CA ALA A 72 -11.98 -10.18 0.60
C ALA A 72 -10.50 -10.34 0.28
N ARG A 73 -10.01 -9.58 -0.68
CA ARG A 73 -8.59 -9.49 -0.98
C ARG A 73 -8.15 -8.04 -1.01
N PHE A 74 -7.09 -7.76 -0.29
CA PHE A 74 -6.51 -6.44 -0.18
C PHE A 74 -5.02 -6.51 -0.52
N ILE A 75 -4.57 -5.64 -1.41
CA ILE A 75 -3.16 -5.49 -1.77
C ILE A 75 -2.83 -4.00 -1.70
N GLU A 76 -1.83 -3.65 -0.90
CA GLU A 76 -1.28 -2.32 -0.84
C GLU A 76 0.22 -2.38 -1.08
N GLY A 77 0.68 -1.67 -2.09
CA GLY A 77 2.09 -1.48 -2.40
C GLY A 77 2.45 -0.01 -2.34
N ASN A 78 3.51 0.34 -1.63
CA ASN A 78 4.07 1.68 -1.61
C ASN A 78 5.57 1.58 -1.89
N LEU A 79 6.04 2.37 -2.85
CA LEU A 79 7.45 2.55 -3.15
C LEU A 79 7.76 4.03 -3.08
N GLY A 80 8.76 4.42 -2.32
CA GLY A 80 9.17 5.80 -2.19
C GLY A 80 10.67 5.98 -2.23
N PHE A 81 11.10 7.17 -2.60
CA PHE A 81 12.46 7.61 -2.47
C PHE A 81 12.54 9.00 -1.85
N ALA A 82 13.63 9.26 -1.17
CA ALA A 82 14.02 10.57 -0.68
C ALA A 82 15.43 10.87 -1.18
N TYR A 83 15.60 12.04 -1.74
CA TYR A 83 16.88 12.58 -2.16
C TYR A 83 17.18 13.87 -1.43
N ARG A 84 18.32 13.94 -0.78
CA ARG A 84 18.86 15.15 -0.16
C ARG A 84 20.38 15.11 -0.29
N PRO A 85 20.99 16.00 -1.09
CA PRO A 85 22.46 16.04 -1.21
C PRO A 85 23.11 16.21 0.15
N TRP A 86 24.15 15.43 0.42
CA TRP A 86 24.87 15.48 1.69
C TRP A 86 25.73 16.75 1.84
N ASP A 87 26.16 17.29 0.71
CA ASP A 87 27.02 18.49 0.60
C ASP A 87 26.22 19.78 0.40
N ASN A 88 24.92 19.67 0.16
CA ASN A 88 24.07 20.82 -0.12
C ASN A 88 22.65 20.58 0.42
N ASP A 89 22.33 21.19 1.54
CA ASP A 89 21.03 21.05 2.20
C ASP A 89 19.94 21.98 1.62
N ARG A 90 20.19 22.64 0.49
CA ARG A 90 19.21 23.50 -0.19
C ARG A 90 18.13 22.71 -0.91
N TRP A 91 18.40 21.45 -1.30
CA TRP A 91 17.47 20.63 -2.05
C TRP A 91 16.98 19.45 -1.24
N ALA A 92 15.69 19.19 -1.33
CA ALA A 92 15.11 17.91 -0.96
C ALA A 92 14.07 17.50 -2.00
N LEU A 93 14.11 16.23 -2.41
CA LEU A 93 13.16 15.66 -3.37
C LEU A 93 12.59 14.37 -2.80
N PHE A 94 11.26 14.23 -2.86
CA PHE A 94 10.55 13.04 -2.42
C PHE A 94 9.67 12.55 -3.54
N GLY A 95 9.76 11.27 -3.85
CA GLY A 95 8.85 10.62 -4.78
C GLY A 95 8.18 9.43 -4.12
N ARG A 96 6.92 9.20 -4.45
CA ARG A 96 6.16 8.06 -3.97
C ARG A 96 5.21 7.54 -5.03
N TYR A 97 5.23 6.24 -5.21
CA TYR A 97 4.23 5.48 -5.93
C TYR A 97 3.45 4.62 -4.94
N SER A 98 2.14 4.65 -5.04
CA SER A 98 1.23 3.83 -4.22
C SER A 98 0.29 3.07 -5.13
N TYR A 99 0.14 1.79 -4.87
CA TYR A 99 -0.82 0.91 -5.53
C TYR A 99 -1.74 0.32 -4.46
N LEU A 100 -3.03 0.42 -4.70
CA LEU A 100 -4.06 -0.17 -3.87
C LEU A 100 -4.98 -1.01 -4.74
N TYR A 101 -5.19 -2.27 -4.36
CA TYR A 101 -6.20 -3.15 -4.93
C TYR A 101 -7.08 -3.66 -3.80
N ASP A 102 -8.37 -3.49 -3.97
CA ASP A 102 -9.37 -3.93 -3.02
C ASP A 102 -10.45 -4.75 -3.75
N LEU A 103 -10.51 -6.03 -3.45
CA LEU A 103 -11.59 -6.93 -3.79
C LEU A 103 -12.58 -6.89 -2.63
N SER A 104 -13.53 -6.01 -2.71
CA SER A 104 -14.44 -5.77 -1.62
C SER A 104 -15.49 -6.88 -1.46
N THR A 105 -15.88 -6.98 -0.19
CA THR A 105 -16.78 -7.97 0.31
C THR A 105 -18.16 -7.46 0.39
N MET A 106 -19.04 -7.43 -0.05
CA MET A 106 -20.45 -7.05 0.17
C MET A 106 -20.88 -5.90 -0.69
N GLY A 107 -21.88 -6.19 -1.45
CA GLY A 107 -22.71 -5.33 -2.24
C GLY A 107 -22.59 -3.86 -1.89
N GLN A 108 -21.52 -3.25 -2.33
CA GLN A 108 -21.11 -1.95 -1.84
C GLN A 108 -22.00 -0.86 -2.38
N VAL A 109 -22.54 -1.07 -3.55
CA VAL A 109 -23.55 -0.16 -4.12
C VAL A 109 -24.61 -1.00 -4.82
N ASN A 110 -25.83 -0.95 -4.33
CA ASN A 110 -26.99 -1.64 -4.92
C ASN A 110 -26.85 -3.16 -5.08
N GLY A 111 -26.09 -3.84 -4.23
CA GLY A 111 -25.94 -5.29 -4.29
C GLY A 111 -25.05 -5.80 -5.44
N VAL A 112 -24.30 -4.94 -6.09
CA VAL A 112 -23.37 -5.31 -7.17
C VAL A 112 -21.96 -5.40 -6.62
N ASP A 113 -21.34 -6.57 -6.74
CA ASP A 113 -19.93 -6.75 -6.42
C ASP A 113 -19.06 -6.02 -7.43
N TYR A 114 -18.05 -5.31 -6.95
CA TYR A 114 -17.04 -4.70 -7.80
C TYR A 114 -15.66 -4.76 -7.16
N ASP A 115 -14.64 -4.83 -7.99
CA ASP A 115 -13.25 -4.68 -7.61
C ASP A 115 -12.81 -3.26 -7.93
N GLN A 116 -11.91 -2.74 -7.13
CA GLN A 116 -11.30 -1.44 -7.39
C GLN A 116 -9.79 -1.50 -7.28
N ARG A 117 -9.12 -0.73 -8.11
CA ARG A 117 -7.71 -0.46 -7.98
C ARG A 117 -7.42 1.03 -8.12
N THR A 118 -6.44 1.49 -7.39
CA THR A 118 -6.03 2.89 -7.41
C THR A 118 -4.51 2.95 -7.45
N GLN A 119 -4.01 3.83 -8.30
CA GLN A 119 -2.60 4.16 -8.40
C GLN A 119 -2.42 5.64 -8.11
N VAL A 120 -1.38 5.96 -7.34
CA VAL A 120 -1.02 7.35 -7.03
C VAL A 120 0.48 7.51 -7.23
N LEU A 121 0.85 8.40 -8.11
CA LEU A 121 2.22 8.87 -8.26
C LEU A 121 2.30 10.30 -7.72
N SER A 122 3.24 10.55 -6.82
CA SER A 122 3.49 11.90 -6.29
C SER A 122 4.96 12.23 -6.28
N LEU A 123 5.26 13.48 -6.55
CA LEU A 123 6.58 14.07 -6.47
C LEU A 123 6.49 15.37 -5.69
N GLU A 124 7.39 15.56 -4.76
CA GLU A 124 7.49 16.77 -3.93
C GLU A 124 8.94 17.25 -3.91
N GLY A 125 9.14 18.51 -4.19
CA GLY A 125 10.43 19.16 -4.16
C GLY A 125 10.42 20.34 -3.19
N VAL A 126 11.50 20.48 -2.43
CA VAL A 126 11.72 21.60 -1.52
C VAL A 126 13.04 22.24 -1.90
N TYR A 127 13.04 23.56 -2.01
CA TYR A 127 14.23 24.33 -2.30
C TYR A 127 14.38 25.48 -1.30
N ARG A 128 15.46 25.51 -0.57
CA ARG A 128 15.82 26.60 0.34
C ARG A 128 16.63 27.65 -0.41
N ILE A 129 16.01 28.81 -0.60
CA ILE A 129 16.62 29.97 -1.28
C ILE A 129 17.71 30.55 -0.37
N ASP A 130 17.35 30.81 0.89
CA ASP A 130 18.26 31.32 1.92
C ASP A 130 17.80 30.88 3.33
N GLN A 131 18.32 31.46 4.39
CA GLN A 131 17.95 31.12 5.77
C GLN A 131 16.50 31.52 6.15
N ARG A 132 15.84 32.37 5.36
CA ARG A 132 14.49 32.91 5.63
C ARG A 132 13.45 32.39 4.66
N TRP A 133 13.84 31.94 3.48
CA TRP A 133 12.93 31.57 2.41
C TRP A 133 13.13 30.13 1.94
N GLU A 134 12.03 29.41 1.91
CA GLU A 134 11.96 28.07 1.36
C GLU A 134 10.74 28.00 0.42
N VAL A 135 10.92 27.33 -0.70
CA VAL A 135 9.84 27.06 -1.68
C VAL A 135 9.64 25.57 -1.75
N ALA A 136 8.39 25.13 -1.62
CA ALA A 136 7.99 23.75 -1.81
C ALA A 136 6.98 23.67 -2.97
N ALA A 137 7.12 22.63 -3.79
CA ALA A 137 6.19 22.29 -4.85
C ALA A 137 5.86 20.81 -4.78
N LYS A 138 4.59 20.48 -5.02
CA LYS A 138 4.11 19.11 -5.05
C LYS A 138 3.25 18.90 -6.28
N ALA A 139 3.43 17.77 -6.95
CA ALA A 139 2.57 17.30 -8.01
C ALA A 139 2.15 15.86 -7.71
N ALA A 140 0.88 15.55 -7.94
CA ALA A 140 0.38 14.20 -7.79
C ALA A 140 -0.62 13.85 -8.89
N ARG A 141 -0.57 12.60 -9.34
CA ARG A 141 -1.56 12.02 -10.25
C ARG A 141 -2.15 10.77 -9.60
N ARG A 142 -3.46 10.71 -9.55
CA ARG A 142 -4.21 9.55 -9.10
C ARG A 142 -5.02 8.99 -10.27
N GLU A 143 -4.94 7.70 -10.46
CA GLU A 143 -5.78 6.94 -11.38
C GLU A 143 -6.54 5.89 -10.59
N GLY A 144 -7.84 5.82 -10.78
CA GLY A 144 -8.72 4.84 -10.18
C GLY A 144 -9.47 4.08 -11.26
N GLU A 145 -9.57 2.77 -11.10
CA GLU A 145 -10.31 1.89 -11.99
C GLU A 145 -11.22 0.97 -11.19
N VAL A 146 -12.33 0.62 -11.76
CA VAL A 146 -13.29 -0.33 -11.21
C VAL A 146 -13.64 -1.38 -12.25
N ARG A 147 -13.98 -2.59 -11.82
CA ARG A 147 -14.60 -3.59 -12.67
C ARG A 147 -15.74 -4.26 -11.93
N TYR A 148 -16.79 -4.58 -12.66
CA TYR A 148 -17.94 -5.27 -12.13
C TYR A 148 -17.75 -6.79 -12.22
N GLY A 149 -18.30 -7.50 -11.24
CA GLY A 149 -18.12 -8.94 -11.13
C GLY A 149 -16.74 -9.31 -10.61
N ARG A 150 -16.68 -10.23 -9.68
CA ARG A 150 -15.44 -10.65 -9.00
C ARG A 150 -14.42 -11.23 -9.99
N GLY A 151 -13.50 -10.42 -10.41
CA GLY A 151 -12.37 -10.86 -11.21
C GLY A 151 -12.63 -11.15 -12.68
N THR A 152 -13.84 -10.96 -13.20
CA THR A 152 -14.23 -11.43 -14.55
C THR A 152 -14.54 -10.33 -15.57
N GLY A 153 -14.89 -9.12 -15.12
CA GLY A 153 -15.26 -8.01 -16.00
C GLY A 153 -14.06 -7.21 -16.52
N PRO A 154 -14.24 -6.37 -17.55
CA PRO A 154 -13.26 -5.39 -17.95
C PRO A 154 -13.09 -4.29 -16.90
N TRP A 155 -11.93 -3.66 -16.88
CA TRP A 155 -11.66 -2.49 -16.05
C TRP A 155 -12.19 -1.23 -16.72
N PHE A 156 -12.76 -0.34 -15.92
CA PHE A 156 -13.25 0.97 -16.34
C PHE A 156 -12.59 2.05 -15.50
N ASP A 157 -12.21 3.14 -16.12
CA ASP A 157 -11.71 4.31 -15.40
C ASP A 157 -12.80 4.89 -14.50
N SER A 158 -12.51 5.04 -13.23
CA SER A 158 -13.44 5.62 -12.25
C SER A 158 -13.12 7.06 -11.92
N ALA A 159 -11.83 7.41 -11.87
CA ALA A 159 -11.38 8.77 -11.60
C ALA A 159 -9.92 8.97 -12.01
N THR A 160 -9.62 10.10 -12.64
CA THR A 160 -8.26 10.59 -12.82
C THR A 160 -8.19 12.01 -12.29
N ASN A 161 -7.32 12.26 -11.31
CA ASN A 161 -7.16 13.54 -10.66
C ASN A 161 -5.69 13.95 -10.67
N PHE A 162 -5.46 15.26 -10.86
CA PHE A 162 -4.15 15.90 -10.73
C PHE A 162 -4.22 16.93 -9.60
N ALA A 163 -3.18 16.99 -8.81
CA ALA A 163 -3.01 17.97 -7.74
C ALA A 163 -1.58 18.50 -7.67
#